data_7e7b6ed61d68f0ea588e34f62f8b2e7d
#
_entry.id   7e7b6ed61d68f0ea588e34f62f8b2e7d
#
_cell.length_a   1.000
_cell.length_b   1.000
_cell.length_c   1.000
_cell.angle_alpha   90.00
_cell.angle_beta   90.00
_cell.angle_gamma   90.00
#
_symmetry.space_group_name_H-M   'P 1'
#
loop_
_entity.id
_entity.type
_entity.pdbx_description
1 polymer ?
#
loop_
_entity_poly.entity_id
_entity_poly.type
_entity_poly.pdbx_seq_one_letter_code
_entity_poly.pdbx_strand_id
1 'polypeptide(L)'
;EHLDRLLDSGTVQMVSMDVKAPFDAYEGVTRRPKSGVVARRSVEIVLASGVPYEFRTTYHSDLLTAQDLRTIAADLHAMGAQTYYLQAYRDEGSPDMALQLTPVEEPAPVLVAGIRRLFTSFGLRGFSNIA
;
A
#
# COMPACT_ATOMS: atom_id res chain seq x y z
N GLU A 1 12.37 -17.56 5.95
CA GLU A 1 11.64 -16.70 5.04
C GLU A 1 12.51 -16.22 3.90
N HIS A 2 11.98 -16.32 2.72
CA HIS A 2 12.72 -15.88 1.55
C HIS A 2 13.06 -14.39 1.61
N LEU A 3 12.11 -13.57 2.01
CA LEU A 3 12.31 -12.14 2.13
C LEU A 3 13.40 -11.81 3.15
N ASP A 4 13.37 -12.46 4.31
CA ASP A 4 14.40 -12.29 5.33
C ASP A 4 15.78 -12.52 4.76
N ARG A 5 15.93 -13.61 4.03
CA ARG A 5 17.24 -13.97 3.49
C ARG A 5 17.72 -12.99 2.43
N LEU A 6 16.80 -12.49 1.61
CA LEU A 6 17.15 -11.50 0.61
C LEU A 6 17.65 -10.21 1.25
N LEU A 7 16.95 -9.76 2.30
CA LEU A 7 17.32 -8.53 2.97
C LEU A 7 18.62 -8.67 3.73
N ASP A 8 18.82 -9.83 4.37
CA ASP A 8 20.05 -10.07 5.15
C ASP A 8 21.26 -10.25 4.26
N SER A 9 21.08 -10.65 3.00
CA SER A 9 22.20 -10.89 2.10
C SER A 9 22.90 -9.60 1.67
N GLY A 10 22.28 -8.45 1.88
CA GLY A 10 22.86 -7.18 1.46
C GLY A 10 22.78 -6.89 -0.02
N THR A 11 22.10 -7.76 -0.78
CA THR A 11 21.95 -7.55 -2.23
C THR A 11 20.79 -6.64 -2.56
N VAL A 12 19.88 -6.40 -1.62
CA VAL A 12 18.72 -5.55 -1.81
C VAL A 12 19.03 -4.16 -1.29
N GLN A 13 18.92 -3.15 -2.16
CA GLN A 13 19.25 -1.76 -1.81
C GLN A 13 18.03 -0.96 -1.42
N MET A 14 16.85 -1.36 -1.86
CA MET A 14 15.59 -0.71 -1.52
C MET A 14 14.45 -1.68 -1.72
N VAL A 15 13.43 -1.59 -0.86
CA VAL A 15 12.24 -2.43 -0.96
C VAL A 15 11.04 -1.55 -1.24
N SER A 16 10.29 -1.88 -2.30
CA SER A 16 8.98 -1.31 -2.54
C SER A 16 7.96 -2.42 -2.32
N MET A 17 7.04 -2.22 -1.40
CA MET A 17 6.08 -3.24 -1.03
C MET A 17 4.66 -2.70 -1.11
N ASP A 18 3.79 -3.45 -1.79
CA ASP A 18 2.38 -3.10 -1.87
C ASP A 18 1.64 -3.62 -0.64
N VAL A 19 0.87 -2.74 -0.01
CA VAL A 19 -0.07 -3.11 1.03
C VAL A 19 -1.47 -2.93 0.43
N LYS A 20 -2.14 -4.03 0.15
CA LYS A 20 -3.31 -4.04 -0.72
C LYS A 20 -4.61 -3.70 -0.02
N ALA A 21 -4.66 -3.84 1.29
CA ALA A 21 -5.88 -3.65 2.07
C ALA A 21 -5.51 -3.57 3.53
N PRO A 22 -6.46 -3.18 4.40
CA PRO A 22 -6.24 -3.38 5.84
C PRO A 22 -5.91 -4.85 6.08
N PHE A 23 -5.00 -5.13 7.02
CA PHE A 23 -4.56 -6.51 7.22
C PHE A 23 -5.72 -7.44 7.53
N ASP A 24 -6.69 -6.96 8.29
CA ASP A 24 -7.85 -7.78 8.66
C ASP A 24 -8.77 -8.08 7.48
N ALA A 25 -8.67 -7.31 6.40
CA ALA A 25 -9.50 -7.48 5.21
C ALA A 25 -8.74 -8.11 4.05
N TYR A 26 -7.49 -8.45 4.26
CA TYR A 26 -6.60 -8.90 3.18
C TYR A 26 -7.12 -10.14 2.46
N GLU A 27 -7.63 -11.11 3.22
CA GLU A 27 -8.08 -12.36 2.62
C GLU A 27 -9.27 -12.14 1.68
N GLY A 28 -10.09 -11.15 1.98
CA GLY A 28 -11.21 -10.82 1.10
C GLY A 28 -10.75 -10.22 -0.23
N VAL A 29 -9.59 -9.57 -0.24
CA VAL A 29 -9.04 -8.97 -1.45
C VAL A 29 -8.22 -9.97 -2.25
N THR A 30 -7.32 -10.68 -1.58
CA THR A 30 -6.40 -11.60 -2.27
C THR A 30 -6.99 -12.98 -2.49
N ARG A 31 -8.00 -13.34 -1.70
CA ARG A 31 -8.64 -14.64 -1.71
C ARG A 31 -7.68 -15.78 -1.35
N ARG A 32 -6.64 -15.44 -0.59
CA ARG A 32 -5.67 -16.41 -0.10
C ARG A 32 -5.74 -16.46 1.41
N PRO A 33 -5.87 -17.67 1.99
CA PRO A 33 -5.90 -17.80 3.45
C PRO A 33 -4.65 -17.22 4.07
N LYS A 34 -4.83 -16.53 5.19
CA LYS A 34 -3.75 -15.95 5.99
C LYS A 34 -2.92 -14.90 5.26
N SER A 35 -3.40 -14.37 4.14
CA SER A 35 -2.63 -13.36 3.39
C SER A 35 -2.42 -12.10 4.21
N GLY A 36 -3.37 -11.72 5.07
CA GLY A 36 -3.19 -10.56 5.94
C GLY A 36 -2.08 -10.76 6.95
N VAL A 37 -1.98 -11.97 7.52
CA VAL A 37 -0.91 -12.29 8.47
C VAL A 37 0.44 -12.26 7.76
N VAL A 38 0.49 -12.82 6.55
CA VAL A 38 1.72 -12.82 5.76
C VAL A 38 2.13 -11.40 5.40
N ALA A 39 1.18 -10.57 4.97
CA ALA A 39 1.47 -9.18 4.62
C ALA A 39 2.01 -8.42 5.82
N ARG A 40 1.39 -8.57 6.97
CA ARG A 40 1.84 -7.90 8.19
C ARG A 40 3.25 -8.35 8.56
N ARG A 41 3.51 -9.65 8.47
CA ARG A 41 4.84 -10.19 8.77
C ARG A 41 5.88 -9.61 7.81
N SER A 42 5.54 -9.48 6.53
CA SER A 42 6.45 -8.90 5.55
C SER A 42 6.79 -7.46 5.89
N VAL A 43 5.79 -6.68 6.32
CA VAL A 43 6.04 -5.30 6.77
C VAL A 43 7.01 -5.30 7.95
N GLU A 44 6.80 -6.19 8.93
CA GLU A 44 7.68 -6.27 10.08
C GLU A 44 9.12 -6.58 9.65
N ILE A 45 9.29 -7.51 8.73
CA ILE A 45 10.61 -7.89 8.23
C ILE A 45 11.29 -6.71 7.56
N VAL A 46 10.57 -6.01 6.70
CA VAL A 46 11.12 -4.84 6.00
C VAL A 46 11.56 -3.77 6.99
N LEU A 47 10.71 -3.48 7.97
CA LEU A 47 11.02 -2.44 8.95
C LEU A 47 12.22 -2.82 9.82
N ALA A 48 12.36 -4.10 10.16
CA ALA A 48 13.46 -4.56 10.99
C ALA A 48 14.79 -4.66 10.24
N SER A 49 14.74 -4.70 8.91
CA SER A 49 15.92 -4.96 8.10
C SER A 49 16.91 -3.80 8.05
N GLY A 50 16.44 -2.57 8.25
CA GLY A 50 17.25 -1.37 8.07
C GLY A 50 17.45 -0.97 6.61
N VAL A 51 16.91 -1.73 5.67
CA VAL A 51 17.01 -1.39 4.25
C VAL A 51 16.02 -0.27 3.95
N PRO A 52 16.40 0.72 3.11
CA PRO A 52 15.44 1.75 2.68
C PRO A 52 14.22 1.13 2.05
N TYR A 53 13.07 1.71 2.31
CA TYR A 53 11.81 1.11 1.87
C TYR A 53 10.77 2.16 1.53
N GLU A 54 9.76 1.74 0.79
CA GLU A 54 8.51 2.46 0.69
C GLU A 54 7.37 1.46 0.66
N PHE A 55 6.30 1.76 1.38
CA PHE A 55 5.05 1.00 1.28
C PHE A 55 4.13 1.75 0.34
N ARG A 56 3.35 1.01 -0.43
CA ARG A 56 2.44 1.61 -1.41
C ARG A 56 1.10 0.92 -1.34
N THR A 57 0.04 1.67 -1.62
CA THR A 57 -1.28 1.09 -1.83
C THR A 57 -1.80 1.58 -3.17
N THR A 58 -2.20 0.64 -4.01
CA THR A 58 -2.86 0.97 -5.27
C THR A 58 -4.32 1.25 -4.98
N TYR A 59 -4.76 2.44 -5.34
CA TYR A 59 -6.09 2.94 -4.98
C TYR A 59 -6.99 3.08 -6.18
N HIS A 60 -8.21 2.63 -6.01
CA HIS A 60 -9.35 2.93 -6.87
C HIS A 60 -10.58 2.88 -5.98
N SER A 61 -11.52 3.79 -6.19
CA SER A 61 -12.71 3.87 -5.33
C SER A 61 -13.55 2.60 -5.36
N ASP A 62 -13.43 1.80 -6.42
CA ASP A 62 -14.14 0.51 -6.50
C ASP A 62 -13.41 -0.59 -5.74
N LEU A 63 -12.17 -0.37 -5.34
CA LEU A 63 -11.38 -1.36 -4.61
C LEU A 63 -11.33 -1.09 -3.13
N LEU A 64 -11.17 0.16 -2.74
CA LEU A 64 -10.94 0.55 -1.36
C LEU A 64 -11.80 1.74 -1.01
N THR A 65 -12.30 1.76 0.20
CA THR A 65 -13.04 2.90 0.73
C THR A 65 -12.08 3.88 1.41
N ALA A 66 -12.59 5.07 1.73
CA ALA A 66 -11.82 6.03 2.51
C ALA A 66 -11.43 5.44 3.86
N GLN A 67 -12.34 4.66 4.47
CA GLN A 67 -12.04 4.03 5.75
C GLN A 67 -10.95 2.99 5.62
N ASP A 68 -10.93 2.25 4.51
CA ASP A 68 -9.86 1.28 4.26
C ASP A 68 -8.51 1.98 4.22
N LEU A 69 -8.43 3.14 3.54
CA LEU A 69 -7.17 3.88 3.47
C LEU A 69 -6.73 4.37 4.83
N ARG A 70 -7.67 4.86 5.64
CA ARG A 70 -7.35 5.30 6.99
C ARG A 70 -6.81 4.15 7.83
N THR A 71 -7.42 2.98 7.72
CA THR A 71 -7.01 1.81 8.48
C THR A 71 -5.63 1.34 8.06
N ILE A 72 -5.36 1.29 6.75
CA ILE A 72 -4.04 0.92 6.26
C ILE A 72 -2.99 1.88 6.81
N ALA A 73 -3.24 3.17 6.69
CA ALA A 73 -2.30 4.17 7.15
C ALA A 73 -2.06 4.08 8.66
N ALA A 74 -3.14 3.88 9.42
CA ALA A 74 -3.01 3.74 10.87
C ALA A 74 -2.23 2.50 11.25
N ASP A 75 -2.46 1.39 10.57
CA ASP A 75 -1.73 0.14 10.83
C ASP A 75 -0.24 0.32 10.56
N LEU A 76 0.09 0.90 9.41
CA LEU A 76 1.50 1.12 9.05
C LEU A 76 2.17 2.10 10.00
N HIS A 77 1.47 3.17 10.37
CA HIS A 77 1.99 4.14 11.31
C HIS A 77 2.26 3.48 12.67
N ALA A 78 1.33 2.67 13.14
CA ALA A 78 1.49 1.98 14.43
C ALA A 78 2.68 1.02 14.42
N MET A 79 3.03 0.48 13.26
CA MET A 79 4.17 -0.41 13.11
C MET A 79 5.49 0.34 12.98
N GLY A 80 5.46 1.66 12.85
CA GLY A 80 6.65 2.48 12.75
C GLY A 80 7.06 2.82 11.33
N ALA A 81 6.21 2.57 10.34
CA ALA A 81 6.52 2.92 8.97
C ALA A 81 6.58 4.43 8.80
N GLN A 82 7.54 4.92 8.03
CA GLN A 82 7.72 6.35 7.82
C GLN A 82 7.52 6.79 6.37
N THR A 83 7.49 5.86 5.45
CA THR A 83 7.40 6.16 4.01
C THR A 83 6.23 5.41 3.40
N TYR A 84 5.28 6.17 2.87
CA TYR A 84 4.06 5.58 2.32
C TYR A 84 3.56 6.39 1.14
N TYR A 85 3.06 5.70 0.11
CA TYR A 85 2.52 6.35 -1.09
C TYR A 85 1.21 5.71 -1.50
N LEU A 86 0.29 6.55 -1.98
CA LEU A 86 -0.91 6.08 -2.67
C LEU A 86 -0.67 6.18 -4.16
N GLN A 87 -1.00 5.13 -4.87
CA GLN A 87 -0.74 5.02 -6.30
C GLN A 87 -2.06 4.75 -7.01
N ALA A 88 -2.29 5.48 -8.10
CA ALA A 88 -3.52 5.29 -8.85
C ALA A 88 -3.52 3.92 -9.52
N TYR A 89 -4.66 3.23 -9.42
CA TYR A 89 -4.85 2.00 -10.17
C TYR A 89 -4.74 2.29 -11.65
N ARG A 90 -4.07 1.42 -12.38
CA ARG A 90 -3.97 1.50 -13.82
C ARG A 90 -4.51 0.24 -14.44
N ASP A 91 -5.34 0.42 -15.46
CA ASP A 91 -5.84 -0.70 -16.24
C ASP A 91 -4.88 -0.95 -17.39
N GLU A 92 -3.91 -1.83 -17.16
CA GLU A 92 -2.88 -2.11 -18.14
C GLU A 92 -3.12 -3.48 -18.77
N GLY A 93 -4.28 -3.61 -19.39
CA GLY A 93 -4.64 -4.88 -20.00
C GLY A 93 -5.25 -5.87 -19.03
N SER A 94 -5.69 -5.38 -17.88
CA SER A 94 -6.38 -6.23 -16.93
C SER A 94 -7.65 -6.80 -17.52
N PRO A 95 -7.94 -8.08 -17.29
CA PRO A 95 -9.21 -8.67 -17.72
C PRO A 95 -10.41 -8.24 -16.87
N ASP A 96 -10.17 -7.52 -15.79
CA ASP A 96 -11.25 -7.07 -14.92
C ASP A 96 -11.94 -5.88 -15.53
N MET A 97 -12.96 -6.15 -16.31
CA MET A 97 -13.68 -5.11 -17.06
C MET A 97 -14.42 -4.14 -16.16
N ALA A 98 -14.79 -4.57 -14.96
CA ALA A 98 -15.55 -3.70 -14.07
C ALA A 98 -14.75 -2.47 -13.68
N LEU A 99 -13.43 -2.61 -13.48
CA LEU A 99 -12.59 -1.48 -13.08
C LEU A 99 -12.27 -0.57 -14.25
N GLN A 100 -12.39 -1.05 -15.47
CA GLN A 100 -12.09 -0.26 -16.66
C GLN A 100 -13.13 0.81 -16.92
N LEU A 101 -14.30 0.67 -16.34
CA LEU A 101 -15.41 1.57 -16.63
C LEU A 101 -15.46 2.80 -15.73
N THR A 102 -14.69 2.80 -14.67
CA THR A 102 -14.72 3.87 -13.68
C THR A 102 -13.39 4.63 -13.69
N PRO A 103 -13.42 5.93 -13.98
CA PRO A 103 -12.20 6.73 -13.93
C PRO A 103 -11.60 6.74 -12.52
N VAL A 104 -10.29 6.74 -12.44
CA VAL A 104 -9.59 6.82 -11.17
C VAL A 104 -9.60 8.27 -10.71
N GLU A 105 -10.02 8.49 -9.47
CA GLU A 105 -10.04 9.81 -8.87
C GLU A 105 -9.13 9.85 -7.66
N GLU A 106 -8.58 11.02 -7.39
CA GLU A 106 -7.81 11.18 -6.16
C GLU A 106 -8.71 11.02 -4.95
N PRO A 107 -8.18 10.47 -3.86
CA PRO A 107 -8.91 10.48 -2.60
C PRO A 107 -9.19 11.90 -2.15
N ALA A 108 -10.22 12.06 -1.31
CA ALA A 108 -10.60 13.38 -0.83
C ALA A 108 -9.43 14.10 -0.16
N PRO A 109 -9.27 15.40 -0.38
CA PRO A 109 -8.15 16.15 0.20
C PRO A 109 -8.05 16.05 1.72
N VAL A 110 -9.19 16.01 2.42
CA VAL A 110 -9.18 15.86 3.88
C VAL A 110 -8.57 14.55 4.30
N LEU A 111 -8.90 13.49 3.59
CA LEU A 111 -8.35 12.16 3.84
C LEU A 111 -6.84 12.17 3.59
N VAL A 112 -6.42 12.72 2.47
CA VAL A 112 -5.01 12.78 2.10
C VAL A 112 -4.21 13.56 3.15
N ALA A 113 -4.74 14.70 3.60
CA ALA A 113 -4.08 15.50 4.62
C ALA A 113 -3.91 14.73 5.94
N GLY A 114 -4.94 13.97 6.32
CA GLY A 114 -4.88 13.17 7.54
C GLY A 114 -3.82 12.07 7.46
N ILE A 115 -3.74 11.41 6.32
CA ILE A 115 -2.75 10.36 6.12
C ILE A 115 -1.36 10.95 6.08
N ARG A 116 -1.19 12.08 5.39
CA ARG A 116 0.12 12.73 5.27
C ARG A 116 0.75 13.02 6.63
N ARG A 117 -0.07 13.35 7.61
CA ARG A 117 0.44 13.66 8.95
C ARG A 117 1.06 12.47 9.67
N LEU A 118 0.75 11.26 9.22
CA LEU A 118 1.24 10.05 9.87
C LEU A 118 2.62 9.62 9.40
N PHE A 119 3.09 10.17 8.28
CA PHE A 119 4.32 9.68 7.66
C PHE A 119 5.33 10.79 7.43
N THR A 120 6.61 10.45 7.56
CA THR A 120 7.69 11.38 7.26
C THR A 120 7.73 11.68 5.77
N SER A 121 7.52 10.67 4.93
CA SER A 121 7.46 10.83 3.49
C SER A 121 6.16 10.22 2.97
N PHE A 122 5.37 11.04 2.30
CA PHE A 122 4.09 10.60 1.75
C PHE A 122 3.83 11.33 0.45
N GLY A 123 3.17 10.66 -0.48
CA GLY A 123 2.76 11.30 -1.72
C GLY A 123 1.72 10.50 -2.47
N LEU A 124 1.23 11.12 -3.53
CA LEU A 124 0.29 10.54 -4.47
C LEU A 124 1.03 10.34 -5.78
N ARG A 125 0.82 9.18 -6.41
CA ARG A 125 1.48 8.85 -7.68
C ARG A 125 0.45 8.44 -8.71
N GLY A 126 0.60 8.97 -9.93
CA GLY A 126 -0.21 8.52 -11.05
C GLY A 126 -1.62 9.04 -11.09
N PHE A 127 -2.03 9.89 -10.17
CA PHE A 127 -3.33 10.54 -10.22
C PHE A 127 -3.20 11.71 -11.17
N SER A 128 -4.05 11.77 -12.10
CA SER A 128 -3.86 12.74 -13.12
C SER A 128 -4.22 14.10 -12.68
N ASN A 129 -4.38 14.37 -12.30
CA ASN A 129 -4.53 15.44 -12.18
C ASN A 129 -4.23 16.38 -12.80
N ILE A 130 -3.99 16.22 -13.32
CA ILE A 130 -3.65 16.87 -13.75
C ILE A 130 -3.72 17.79 -14.15
N ALA A 131 -3.85 18.03 -14.00
CA ALA A 131 -3.85 18.92 -14.46
C ALA A 131 -3.37 19.56 -14.55
#